data_6fd1657a4812b64b5921bfe10bc679a9
#
_entry.id   6fd1657a4812b64b5921bfe10bc679a9
#
_cell.length_a   1.000
_cell.length_b   1.000
_cell.length_c   1.000
_cell.angle_alpha   90.00
_cell.angle_beta   90.00
_cell.angle_gamma   90.00
#
_symmetry.space_group_name_H-M   'P 1'
#
loop_
_entity.id
_entity.type
_entity.pdbx_description
1 polymer ?
#
loop_
_entity_poly.entity_id
_entity_poly.type
_entity_poly.pdbx_seq_one_letter_code
_entity_poly.pdbx_strand_id
1 'polypeptide(L)'
;MISMKKLTFLPHLAVAATLAFAGFVAQADEVKGNAAAGNAKVWLCVGCHSIPDYRADYPLVYKVPMLGGQNGAYIATALSEYKKGERKHPTMRAIAASLSDQDMADIGEYYAAQTASTPNNPLK
;
A
#
# COMPACT_ATOMS: atom_id res chain seq x y z
N MET A 1 -83.81 -5.68 -20.33
CA MET A 1 -82.76 -5.39 -21.32
C MET A 1 -81.62 -4.62 -20.65
N ILE A 2 -80.58 -5.33 -20.30
CA ILE A 2 -79.45 -4.77 -19.53
C ILE A 2 -78.28 -4.62 -20.48
N SER A 3 -77.91 -3.35 -20.77
CA SER A 3 -76.83 -2.99 -21.68
C SER A 3 -75.45 -3.20 -20.98
N MET A 4 -74.68 -4.16 -21.49
CA MET A 4 -73.32 -4.43 -21.01
C MET A 4 -72.35 -3.40 -21.62
N LYS A 5 -71.87 -2.45 -20.79
CA LYS A 5 -70.80 -1.51 -21.21
C LYS A 5 -69.46 -2.26 -21.22
N LYS A 6 -68.82 -2.24 -22.38
CA LYS A 6 -67.50 -2.82 -22.58
C LYS A 6 -66.44 -2.04 -21.76
N LEU A 7 -65.82 -2.72 -20.79
CA LEU A 7 -64.71 -2.19 -20.03
C LEU A 7 -63.42 -2.37 -20.85
N THR A 8 -62.90 -1.29 -21.37
CA THR A 8 -61.62 -1.25 -22.11
C THR A 8 -60.48 -1.29 -21.08
N PHE A 9 -59.75 -2.40 -21.09
CA PHE A 9 -58.50 -2.54 -20.32
C PHE A 9 -57.40 -1.73 -21.02
N LEU A 10 -56.91 -0.67 -20.38
CA LEU A 10 -55.65 0.01 -20.76
C LEU A 10 -54.48 -0.80 -20.19
N PRO A 11 -53.51 -1.19 -20.99
CA PRO A 11 -52.28 -1.76 -20.45
C PRO A 11 -51.43 -0.64 -19.85
N HIS A 12 -51.15 -0.74 -18.55
CA HIS A 12 -50.21 0.13 -17.86
C HIS A 12 -48.80 -0.24 -18.32
N LEU A 13 -48.22 0.67 -19.11
CA LEU A 13 -46.79 0.61 -19.46
C LEU A 13 -45.96 0.91 -18.20
N ALA A 14 -45.48 -0.14 -17.56
CA ALA A 14 -44.51 -0.02 -16.46
C ALA A 14 -43.14 0.36 -17.06
N VAL A 15 -42.82 1.65 -17.02
CA VAL A 15 -41.45 2.14 -17.32
C VAL A 15 -40.54 1.77 -16.15
N ALA A 16 -39.84 0.68 -16.30
CA ALA A 16 -38.77 0.30 -15.38
C ALA A 16 -37.56 1.23 -15.61
N ALA A 17 -37.46 2.28 -14.82
CA ALA A 17 -36.26 3.11 -14.76
C ALA A 17 -35.14 2.34 -14.09
N THR A 18 -34.29 1.67 -14.88
CA THR A 18 -33.04 1.09 -14.40
C THR A 18 -32.05 2.23 -14.15
N LEU A 19 -31.92 2.64 -12.89
CA LEU A 19 -30.85 3.49 -12.41
C LEU A 19 -29.52 2.71 -12.54
N ALA A 20 -28.79 2.95 -13.62
CA ALA A 20 -27.40 2.52 -13.75
C ALA A 20 -26.57 3.31 -12.76
N PHE A 21 -26.33 2.75 -11.59
CA PHE A 21 -25.31 3.24 -10.65
C PHE A 21 -23.96 2.94 -11.30
N ALA A 22 -23.45 3.87 -12.10
CA ALA A 22 -22.06 3.87 -12.53
C ALA A 22 -21.23 4.16 -11.27
N GLY A 23 -20.81 3.09 -10.59
CA GLY A 23 -19.87 3.18 -9.48
C GLY A 23 -18.57 3.80 -10.01
N PHE A 24 -18.33 5.05 -9.67
CA PHE A 24 -17.04 5.69 -9.86
C PHE A 24 -16.08 5.01 -8.89
N VAL A 25 -15.40 3.96 -9.35
CA VAL A 25 -14.25 3.40 -8.65
C VAL A 25 -13.14 4.43 -8.84
N ALA A 26 -12.92 5.28 -7.82
CA ALA A 26 -11.74 6.11 -7.77
C ALA A 26 -10.53 5.16 -7.69
N GLN A 27 -9.90 4.91 -8.82
CA GLN A 27 -8.57 4.31 -8.84
C GLN A 27 -7.64 5.35 -8.23
N ALA A 28 -7.21 5.11 -7.00
CA ALA A 28 -6.04 5.77 -6.48
C ALA A 28 -4.88 5.34 -7.38
N ASP A 29 -4.25 6.28 -8.07
CA ASP A 29 -3.04 6.01 -8.84
C ASP A 29 -2.02 5.38 -7.90
N GLU A 30 -1.72 4.11 -8.13
CA GLU A 30 -0.71 3.38 -7.37
C GLU A 30 0.64 4.02 -7.67
N VAL A 31 1.28 4.59 -6.64
CA VAL A 31 2.57 5.25 -6.77
C VAL A 31 3.61 4.22 -7.17
N LYS A 32 4.07 4.28 -8.42
CA LYS A 32 5.06 3.36 -8.94
C LYS A 32 6.45 3.71 -8.41
N GLY A 33 7.08 2.80 -7.69
CA GLY A 33 8.42 2.95 -7.16
C GLY A 33 9.52 2.73 -8.21
N ASN A 34 10.71 3.27 -7.91
CA ASN A 34 11.92 3.13 -8.71
C ASN A 34 13.08 2.66 -7.81
N ALA A 35 13.62 1.47 -8.09
CA ALA A 35 14.70 0.88 -7.30
C ALA A 35 15.98 1.71 -7.27
N ALA A 36 16.35 2.38 -8.37
CA ALA A 36 17.54 3.22 -8.41
C ALA A 36 17.37 4.50 -7.56
N ALA A 37 16.17 5.09 -7.56
CA ALA A 37 15.84 6.20 -6.67
C ALA A 37 15.81 5.75 -5.21
N GLY A 38 15.31 4.54 -4.95
CA GLY A 38 15.29 3.92 -3.63
C GLY A 38 16.70 3.74 -3.06
N ASN A 39 17.66 3.32 -3.86
CA ASN A 39 19.06 3.16 -3.43
C ASN A 39 19.64 4.44 -2.81
N ALA A 40 19.30 5.61 -3.33
CA ALA A 40 19.76 6.89 -2.78
C ALA A 40 19.10 7.24 -1.42
N LYS A 41 18.04 6.56 -1.06
CA LYS A 41 17.20 6.87 0.12
C LYS A 41 17.38 5.89 1.29
N VAL A 42 17.99 4.72 1.05
CA VAL A 42 18.09 3.65 2.07
C VAL A 42 19.18 3.85 3.12
N TRP A 43 19.92 4.94 3.08
CA TRP A 43 20.97 5.22 4.06
C TRP A 43 20.46 5.24 5.52
N LEU A 44 19.19 5.63 5.74
CA LEU A 44 18.54 5.56 7.05
C LEU A 44 18.14 4.13 7.46
N CYS A 45 18.09 3.21 6.52
CA CYS A 45 17.56 1.87 6.71
C CYS A 45 18.68 0.84 6.95
N VAL A 46 19.77 0.95 6.16
CA VAL A 46 20.82 -0.07 6.09
C VAL A 46 21.60 -0.24 7.39
N GLY A 47 21.69 0.80 8.21
CA GLY A 47 22.36 0.74 9.52
C GLY A 47 21.71 -0.25 10.51
N CYS A 48 20.43 -0.59 10.28
CA CYS A 48 19.71 -1.56 11.08
C CYS A 48 19.30 -2.79 10.25
N HIS A 49 18.72 -2.58 9.08
CA HIS A 49 18.09 -3.62 8.27
C HIS A 49 19.06 -4.42 7.38
N SER A 50 20.36 -4.09 7.38
CA SER A 50 21.41 -4.83 6.67
C SER A 50 22.28 -5.73 7.57
N ILE A 51 21.98 -5.77 8.86
CA ILE A 51 22.77 -6.54 9.84
C ILE A 51 22.00 -7.80 10.20
N PRO A 52 22.53 -9.01 9.87
CA PRO A 52 21.90 -10.26 10.28
C PRO A 52 21.76 -10.33 11.81
N ASP A 53 20.63 -10.81 12.27
CA ASP A 53 20.33 -11.02 13.69
C ASP A 53 20.42 -9.78 14.59
N TYR A 54 20.44 -8.57 14.01
CA TYR A 54 20.50 -7.33 14.77
C TYR A 54 19.29 -7.15 15.67
N ARG A 55 19.56 -6.76 16.91
CA ARG A 55 18.53 -6.40 17.89
C ARG A 55 18.75 -4.96 18.30
N ALA A 56 17.71 -4.15 18.17
CA ALA A 56 17.72 -2.79 18.66
C ALA A 56 17.55 -2.79 20.19
N ASP A 57 18.21 -1.86 20.87
CA ASP A 57 18.12 -1.74 22.32
C ASP A 57 16.73 -1.36 22.82
N TYR A 58 15.92 -0.77 21.95
CA TYR A 58 14.55 -0.41 22.28
C TYR A 58 13.64 -0.50 21.05
N PRO A 59 12.56 -1.24 21.19
CA PRO A 59 12.23 -2.18 22.27
C PRO A 59 13.08 -3.45 22.19
N LEU A 60 13.65 -3.88 23.29
CA LEU A 60 14.61 -5.03 23.41
C LEU A 60 14.07 -6.35 22.86
N VAL A 61 12.75 -6.50 22.79
CA VAL A 61 12.08 -7.74 22.39
C VAL A 61 12.00 -7.94 20.90
N TYR A 62 12.33 -6.91 20.09
CA TYR A 62 12.19 -6.98 18.65
C TYR A 62 13.53 -7.16 17.95
N LYS A 63 13.60 -8.21 17.14
CA LYS A 63 14.68 -8.40 16.16
C LYS A 63 14.39 -7.52 14.94
N VAL A 64 15.40 -6.78 14.50
CA VAL A 64 15.27 -5.96 13.29
C VAL A 64 15.20 -6.90 12.07
N PRO A 65 14.14 -6.83 11.24
CA PRO A 65 14.02 -7.70 10.09
C PRO A 65 14.99 -7.30 8.98
N MET A 66 15.54 -8.29 8.29
CA MET A 66 16.18 -8.09 7.00
C MET A 66 15.10 -7.79 5.95
N LEU A 67 15.31 -6.79 5.10
CA LEU A 67 14.32 -6.34 4.11
C LEU A 67 14.58 -6.85 2.69
N GLY A 68 15.81 -7.28 2.39
CA GLY A 68 16.19 -7.73 1.05
C GLY A 68 15.31 -8.87 0.54
N GLY A 69 14.76 -8.71 -0.66
CA GLY A 69 13.85 -9.67 -1.29
C GLY A 69 12.40 -9.62 -0.81
N GLN A 70 12.06 -8.70 0.10
CA GLN A 70 10.66 -8.51 0.52
C GLN A 70 9.85 -7.82 -0.58
N ASN A 71 8.55 -8.07 -0.62
CA ASN A 71 7.64 -7.44 -1.57
C ASN A 71 7.64 -5.91 -1.42
N GLY A 72 7.84 -5.18 -2.53
CA GLY A 72 7.96 -3.73 -2.53
C GLY A 72 6.70 -3.02 -2.04
N ALA A 73 5.53 -3.45 -2.51
CA ALA A 73 4.25 -2.88 -2.08
C ALA A 73 4.01 -3.11 -0.57
N TYR A 74 4.41 -4.28 -0.05
CA TYR A 74 4.33 -4.54 1.39
C TYR A 74 5.22 -3.59 2.20
N ILE A 75 6.45 -3.32 1.74
CA ILE A 75 7.36 -2.39 2.42
C ILE A 75 6.78 -0.97 2.40
N ALA A 76 6.28 -0.50 1.25
CA ALA A 76 5.66 0.82 1.12
C ALA A 76 4.45 0.96 2.04
N THR A 77 3.57 -0.04 2.08
CA THR A 77 2.41 -0.07 2.98
C THR A 77 2.84 -0.04 4.44
N ALA A 78 3.80 -0.86 4.85
CA ALA A 78 4.29 -0.91 6.22
C ALA A 78 4.88 0.44 6.67
N LEU A 79 5.63 1.13 5.79
CA LEU A 79 6.15 2.47 6.06
C LEU A 79 5.02 3.49 6.22
N SER A 80 3.99 3.44 5.36
CA SER A 80 2.80 4.28 5.46
C SER A 80 2.05 4.06 6.80
N GLU A 81 1.86 2.80 7.20
CA GLU A 81 1.24 2.43 8.48
C GLU A 81 2.04 2.97 9.68
N TYR A 82 3.38 2.89 9.65
CA TYR A 82 4.22 3.50 10.67
C TYR A 82 4.07 5.02 10.71
N LYS A 83 4.08 5.68 9.54
CA LYS A 83 3.90 7.12 9.43
C LYS A 83 2.57 7.57 10.02
N LYS A 84 1.49 6.87 9.73
CA LYS A 84 0.14 7.14 10.25
C LYS A 84 -0.03 6.75 11.73
N GLY A 85 0.86 5.92 12.28
CA GLY A 85 0.78 5.40 13.64
C GLY A 85 -0.16 4.20 13.80
N GLU A 86 -0.62 3.62 12.70
CA GLU A 86 -1.40 2.38 12.66
C GLU A 86 -0.55 1.18 13.08
N ARG A 87 0.75 1.20 12.71
CA ARG A 87 1.76 0.25 13.16
C ARG A 87 2.62 0.88 14.26
N LYS A 88 2.72 0.18 15.40
CA LYS A 88 3.37 0.73 16.60
C LYS A 88 4.84 0.31 16.70
N HIS A 89 5.74 1.21 16.41
CA HIS A 89 7.18 1.09 16.68
C HIS A 89 7.80 2.50 16.67
N PRO A 90 8.23 3.04 17.81
CA PRO A 90 8.66 4.46 17.89
C PRO A 90 9.75 4.83 16.90
N THR A 91 10.79 4.01 16.76
CA THR A 91 11.89 4.25 15.82
C THR A 91 11.42 4.26 14.38
N MET A 92 10.63 3.25 13.98
CA MET A 92 10.12 3.18 12.60
C MET A 92 9.14 4.30 12.28
N ARG A 93 8.35 4.73 13.26
CA ARG A 93 7.47 5.91 13.10
C ARG A 93 8.29 7.19 12.85
N ALA A 94 9.38 7.38 13.59
CA ALA A 94 10.25 8.54 13.40
C ALA A 94 10.91 8.55 12.01
N ILE A 95 11.40 7.40 11.55
CA ILE A 95 11.96 7.23 10.21
C ILE A 95 10.90 7.51 9.14
N ALA A 96 9.74 6.87 9.23
CA ALA A 96 8.69 6.97 8.23
C ALA A 96 8.05 8.37 8.15
N ALA A 97 8.08 9.14 9.24
CA ALA A 97 7.48 10.47 9.28
C ALA A 97 8.07 11.44 8.25
N SER A 98 9.35 11.27 7.90
CA SER A 98 10.06 12.12 6.93
C SER A 98 9.89 11.69 5.46
N LEU A 99 9.33 10.49 5.20
CA LEU A 99 9.22 9.92 3.87
C LEU A 99 7.93 10.40 3.17
N SER A 100 8.04 10.75 1.89
CA SER A 100 6.87 10.89 1.01
C SER A 100 6.35 9.52 0.55
N ASP A 101 5.16 9.47 -0.04
CA ASP A 101 4.61 8.23 -0.59
C ASP A 101 5.49 7.69 -1.73
N GLN A 102 6.08 8.58 -2.53
CA GLN A 102 7.05 8.21 -3.56
C GLN A 102 8.32 7.61 -2.95
N ASP A 103 8.84 8.18 -1.86
CA ASP A 103 10.02 7.64 -1.18
C ASP A 103 9.75 6.22 -0.65
N MET A 104 8.58 6.01 -0.07
CA MET A 104 8.18 4.70 0.42
C MET A 104 8.07 3.66 -0.69
N ALA A 105 7.52 4.04 -1.84
CA ALA A 105 7.43 3.18 -3.01
C ALA A 105 8.84 2.87 -3.59
N ASP A 106 9.70 3.87 -3.73
CA ASP A 106 11.07 3.71 -4.24
C ASP A 106 11.91 2.79 -3.33
N ILE A 107 11.85 2.99 -2.02
CA ILE A 107 12.50 2.13 -1.03
C ILE A 107 11.97 0.69 -1.12
N GLY A 108 10.66 0.54 -1.29
CA GLY A 108 10.03 -0.76 -1.50
C GLY A 108 10.62 -1.51 -2.70
N GLU A 109 10.69 -0.86 -3.84
CA GLU A 109 11.24 -1.44 -5.07
C GLU A 109 12.74 -1.74 -4.96
N TYR A 110 13.51 -0.89 -4.27
CA TYR A 110 14.92 -1.15 -4.01
C TYR A 110 15.13 -2.47 -3.25
N TYR A 111 14.40 -2.69 -2.17
CA TYR A 111 14.53 -3.93 -1.40
C TYR A 111 13.94 -5.14 -2.14
N ALA A 112 12.86 -4.97 -2.89
CA ALA A 112 12.28 -6.04 -3.69
C ALA A 112 13.24 -6.56 -4.77
N ALA A 113 14.07 -5.67 -5.34
CA ALA A 113 15.06 -6.03 -6.35
C ALA A 113 16.28 -6.78 -5.78
N GLN A 114 16.44 -6.85 -4.46
CA GLN A 114 17.57 -7.54 -3.84
C GLN A 114 17.40 -9.05 -3.87
N THR A 115 18.51 -9.75 -4.05
CA THR A 115 18.61 -11.22 -4.03
C THR A 115 19.59 -11.66 -2.96
N ALA A 116 19.74 -12.97 -2.74
CA ALA A 116 20.71 -13.53 -1.80
C ALA A 116 22.17 -13.14 -2.12
N SER A 117 22.47 -12.78 -3.35
CA SER A 117 23.79 -12.31 -3.81
C SER A 117 23.98 -10.79 -3.69
N THR A 118 22.93 -10.05 -3.39
CA THR A 118 23.02 -8.59 -3.23
C THR A 118 23.72 -8.27 -1.91
N PRO A 119 24.73 -7.35 -1.90
CA PRO A 119 25.36 -6.94 -0.66
C PRO A 119 24.34 -6.37 0.33
N ASN A 120 24.41 -6.82 1.59
CA ASN A 120 23.48 -6.35 2.64
C ASN A 120 23.62 -4.86 2.94
N ASN A 121 24.77 -4.27 2.62
CA ASN A 121 25.03 -2.85 2.79
C ASN A 121 25.53 -2.24 1.46
N PRO A 122 24.68 -1.53 0.73
CA PRO A 122 25.04 -0.91 -0.55
C PRO A 122 25.99 0.28 -0.43
N LEU A 123 26.28 0.73 0.80
CA LEU A 123 27.15 1.87 1.07
C LEU A 123 28.61 1.47 1.33
N LYS A 124 28.95 0.19 1.13
CA LYS A 124 30.33 -0.32 1.27
C LYS A 124 30.97 -0.49 -0.08
#